data_67142aa3dae1eb849eae50b035934ea7
#
_entry.id   67142aa3dae1eb849eae50b035934ea7
#
_cell.length_a   1.000
_cell.length_b   1.000
_cell.length_c   1.000
_cell.angle_alpha   90.00
_cell.angle_beta   90.00
_cell.angle_gamma   90.00
#
_symmetry.space_group_name_H-M   'P 1'
#
loop_
_entity.id
_entity.type
_entity.pdbx_description
1 polymer ?
#
loop_
_entity_poly.entity_id
_entity_poly.type
_entity_poly.pdbx_seq_one_letter_code
_entity_poly.pdbx_strand_id
1 'polypeptide(L)'
;MVATAAAQEAPPAGRVDAAGLRTLLTTLGYQPRESRNEAGVEYEIVVRSPDTRLITTRVTLSKDGALVWLVAWLKRVPNGRTISGNAVLGMLIENDAIGPTHFSYNEGRRWFFLNKPVPNVDLTAERLRGEIAHLGSTVSRTEGLWDPDRWRK
;
A
#
# COMPACT_ATOMS: atom_id res chain seq x y z
N MET A 1 -4.91 3.52 39.65
CA MET A 1 -4.34 2.63 38.64
C MET A 1 -3.51 3.50 37.68
N VAL A 2 -2.19 3.38 37.73
CA VAL A 2 -1.28 4.13 36.85
C VAL A 2 -1.06 3.24 35.62
N ALA A 3 -1.52 3.68 34.46
CA ALA A 3 -1.24 3.01 33.20
C ALA A 3 0.24 3.17 32.89
N THR A 4 1.00 2.09 32.99
CA THR A 4 2.39 2.04 32.54
C THR A 4 2.39 2.16 31.03
N ALA A 5 2.79 3.31 30.49
CA ALA A 5 3.09 3.46 29.08
C ALA A 5 4.23 2.49 28.75
N ALA A 6 3.95 1.48 27.93
CA ALA A 6 4.99 0.61 27.41
C ALA A 6 5.99 1.50 26.65
N ALA A 7 7.23 1.53 27.12
CA ALA A 7 8.31 2.21 26.43
C ALA A 7 8.46 1.56 25.04
N GLN A 8 8.23 2.33 24.00
CA GLN A 8 8.41 1.90 22.63
C GLN A 8 9.91 1.73 22.40
N GLU A 9 10.34 0.51 22.23
CA GLU A 9 11.75 0.16 21.99
C GLU A 9 12.26 0.92 20.76
N ALA A 10 13.42 1.55 20.86
CA ALA A 10 13.99 2.29 19.73
C ALA A 10 14.21 1.34 18.54
N PRO A 11 13.91 1.78 17.31
CA PRO A 11 14.07 0.93 16.14
C PRO A 11 15.55 0.52 15.98
N PRO A 12 15.83 -0.68 15.46
CA PRO A 12 17.18 -1.10 15.13
C PRO A 12 17.88 -0.08 14.23
N ALA A 13 19.19 0.08 14.37
CA ALA A 13 19.97 1.01 13.56
C ALA A 13 19.71 0.83 12.06
N GLY A 14 19.54 1.93 11.34
CA GLY A 14 19.22 1.94 9.90
C GLY A 14 17.75 1.73 9.55
N ARG A 15 16.85 1.63 10.52
CA ARG A 15 15.41 1.53 10.29
C ARG A 15 14.66 2.78 10.73
N VAL A 16 13.62 3.16 10.01
CA VAL A 16 12.71 4.21 10.44
C VAL A 16 11.59 3.63 11.29
N ASP A 17 11.17 4.39 12.31
CA ASP A 17 9.96 4.14 13.08
C ASP A 17 8.75 4.84 12.42
N ALA A 18 7.59 4.80 13.08
CA ALA A 18 6.39 5.47 12.58
C ALA A 18 6.59 6.99 12.43
N ALA A 19 7.27 7.65 13.36
CA ALA A 19 7.53 9.09 13.28
C ALA A 19 8.50 9.42 12.15
N GLY A 20 9.56 8.63 11.97
CA GLY A 20 10.48 8.74 10.84
C GLY A 20 9.79 8.52 9.50
N LEU A 21 8.89 7.52 9.40
CA LEU A 21 8.11 7.28 8.21
C LEU A 21 7.20 8.47 7.87
N ARG A 22 6.53 9.06 8.87
CA ARG A 22 5.75 10.29 8.68
C ARG A 22 6.62 11.43 8.15
N THR A 23 7.83 11.60 8.72
CA THR A 23 8.77 12.63 8.27
C THR A 23 9.17 12.43 6.82
N LEU A 24 9.50 11.19 6.41
CA LEU A 24 9.81 10.87 5.02
C LEU A 24 8.65 11.23 4.08
N LEU A 25 7.41 10.83 4.41
CA LEU A 25 6.23 11.14 3.61
C LEU A 25 6.00 12.65 3.48
N THR A 26 6.16 13.40 4.57
CA THR A 26 6.03 14.87 4.56
C THR A 26 7.13 15.53 3.73
N THR A 27 8.36 15.06 3.82
CA THR A 27 9.49 15.52 2.99
C THR A 27 9.23 15.31 1.51
N LEU A 28 8.48 14.25 1.15
CA LEU A 28 8.05 13.98 -0.22
C LEU A 28 6.87 14.85 -0.69
N GLY A 29 6.34 15.71 0.18
CA GLY A 29 5.23 16.62 -0.14
C GLY A 29 3.85 16.02 0.10
N TYR A 30 3.75 14.81 0.68
CA TYR A 30 2.47 14.24 1.07
C TYR A 30 1.95 14.87 2.36
N GLN A 31 0.63 14.81 2.52
CA GLN A 31 -0.06 15.18 3.77
C GLN A 31 -0.63 13.90 4.40
N PRO A 32 0.20 13.12 5.14
CA PRO A 32 -0.21 11.84 5.66
C PRO A 32 -1.29 12.00 6.73
N ARG A 33 -2.44 11.37 6.51
CA ARG A 33 -3.50 11.23 7.52
C ARG A 33 -3.17 10.04 8.40
N GLU A 34 -2.90 10.29 9.67
CA GLU A 34 -2.60 9.22 10.63
C GLU A 34 -3.88 8.55 11.12
N SER A 35 -3.84 7.23 11.22
CA SER A 35 -4.80 6.42 11.95
C SER A 35 -4.07 5.33 12.74
N ARG A 36 -4.74 4.80 13.77
CA ARG A 36 -4.19 3.74 14.63
C ARG A 36 -5.17 2.60 14.70
N ASN A 37 -4.64 1.40 14.59
CA ASN A 37 -5.38 0.15 14.78
C ASN A 37 -4.54 -0.82 15.64
N GLU A 38 -5.04 -2.05 15.80
CA GLU A 38 -4.34 -3.09 16.57
C GLU A 38 -2.98 -3.46 16.00
N ALA A 39 -2.75 -3.25 14.70
CA ALA A 39 -1.46 -3.50 14.04
C ALA A 39 -0.45 -2.36 14.21
N GLY A 40 -0.89 -1.19 14.70
CA GLY A 40 -0.04 -0.02 14.95
C GLY A 40 -0.50 1.25 14.24
N VAL A 41 0.46 2.11 13.92
CA VAL A 41 0.24 3.37 13.20
C VAL A 41 0.25 3.13 11.71
N GLU A 42 -0.74 3.67 11.02
CA GLU A 42 -0.79 3.71 9.56
C GLU A 42 -1.03 5.13 9.05
N TYR A 43 -0.49 5.43 7.89
CA TYR A 43 -0.64 6.71 7.21
C TYR A 43 -1.38 6.51 5.89
N GLU A 44 -2.40 7.31 5.66
CA GLU A 44 -3.09 7.40 4.38
C GLU A 44 -2.54 8.60 3.59
N ILE A 45 -2.11 8.37 2.38
CA ILE A 45 -1.68 9.38 1.42
C ILE A 45 -2.44 9.24 0.11
N VAL A 46 -2.45 10.29 -0.70
CA VAL A 46 -2.98 10.26 -2.06
C VAL A 46 -1.82 10.32 -3.04
N VAL A 47 -1.66 9.25 -3.80
CA VAL A 47 -0.63 9.12 -4.84
C VAL A 47 -1.24 9.46 -6.19
N ARG A 48 -0.56 10.28 -6.99
CA ARG A 48 -0.94 10.53 -8.38
C ARG A 48 -0.19 9.58 -9.30
N SER A 49 -0.91 8.78 -10.06
CA SER A 49 -0.35 7.89 -11.06
C SER A 49 0.02 8.63 -12.37
N PRO A 50 0.79 8.01 -13.27
CA PRO A 50 1.17 8.62 -14.55
C PRO A 50 -0.01 9.05 -15.41
N ASP A 51 -1.13 8.35 -15.36
CA ASP A 51 -2.38 8.69 -16.04
C ASP A 51 -3.25 9.70 -15.27
N THR A 52 -2.64 10.41 -14.30
CA THR A 52 -3.25 11.45 -13.44
C THR A 52 -4.33 10.96 -12.46
N ARG A 53 -4.53 9.68 -12.33
CA ARG A 53 -5.46 9.09 -11.35
C ARG A 53 -4.96 9.33 -9.93
N LEU A 54 -5.88 9.61 -9.03
CA LEU A 54 -5.62 9.70 -7.61
C LEU A 54 -5.87 8.35 -6.95
N ILE A 55 -4.84 7.82 -6.30
CA ILE A 55 -4.84 6.50 -5.66
C ILE A 55 -4.68 6.69 -4.17
N THR A 56 -5.70 6.34 -3.39
CA THR A 56 -5.56 6.26 -1.94
C THR A 56 -4.60 5.13 -1.60
N THR A 57 -3.54 5.46 -0.91
CA THR A 57 -2.48 4.51 -0.55
C THR A 57 -2.25 4.55 0.95
N ARG A 58 -2.32 3.39 1.59
CA ARG A 58 -1.95 3.22 2.99
C ARG A 58 -0.47 2.89 3.06
N VAL A 59 0.21 3.50 4.02
CA VAL A 59 1.63 3.28 4.31
C VAL A 59 1.77 2.90 5.77
N THR A 60 2.31 1.72 6.05
CA THR A 60 2.44 1.21 7.42
C THR A 60 3.70 0.37 7.57
N LEU A 61 4.21 0.27 8.79
CA LEU A 61 5.29 -0.64 9.12
C LEU A 61 4.74 -2.05 9.37
N SER A 62 5.52 -3.08 9.02
CA SER A 62 5.27 -4.44 9.50
C SER A 62 5.44 -4.50 11.01
N LYS A 63 4.85 -5.50 11.66
CA LYS A 63 4.87 -5.67 13.12
C LYS A 63 6.29 -5.70 13.70
N ASP A 64 7.23 -6.29 12.97
CA ASP A 64 8.65 -6.37 13.32
C ASP A 64 9.48 -5.15 12.84
N GLY A 65 8.83 -4.17 12.21
CA GLY A 65 9.48 -2.99 11.64
C GLY A 65 10.44 -3.28 10.47
N ALA A 66 10.47 -4.51 9.94
CA ALA A 66 11.40 -4.89 8.88
C ALA A 66 11.00 -4.35 7.51
N LEU A 67 9.70 -4.12 7.30
CA LEU A 67 9.14 -3.67 6.03
C LEU A 67 8.27 -2.43 6.23
N VAL A 68 8.24 -1.59 5.21
CA VAL A 68 7.18 -0.60 4.97
C VAL A 68 6.24 -1.18 3.92
N TRP A 69 4.97 -1.28 4.25
CA TRP A 69 3.93 -1.70 3.31
C TRP A 69 3.31 -0.49 2.64
N LEU A 70 3.30 -0.48 1.33
CA LEU A 70 2.51 0.43 0.50
C LEU A 70 1.30 -0.35 -0.02
N VAL A 71 0.10 0.05 0.36
CA VAL A 71 -1.15 -0.64 0.01
C VAL A 71 -2.05 0.31 -0.77
N ALA A 72 -2.06 0.18 -2.08
CA ALA A 72 -2.95 0.96 -2.96
C ALA A 72 -4.36 0.38 -2.92
N TRP A 73 -5.35 1.22 -2.66
CA TRP A 73 -6.76 0.89 -2.75
C TRP A 73 -7.20 1.07 -4.19
N LEU A 74 -7.51 -0.04 -4.87
CA LEU A 74 -7.82 -0.02 -6.30
C LEU A 74 -9.29 0.29 -6.55
N LYS A 75 -10.13 -0.72 -6.54
CA LYS A 75 -11.56 -0.54 -6.77
C LYS A 75 -12.41 -1.57 -6.05
N ARG A 76 -13.58 -1.14 -5.63
CA ARG A 76 -14.59 -2.02 -5.05
C ARG A 76 -15.37 -2.71 -6.16
N VAL A 77 -15.58 -4.00 -6.01
CA VAL A 77 -16.51 -4.75 -6.87
C VAL A 77 -17.93 -4.47 -6.39
N PRO A 78 -18.82 -3.91 -7.21
CA PRO A 78 -20.20 -3.63 -6.82
C PRO A 78 -20.92 -4.89 -6.32
N ASN A 79 -21.86 -4.69 -5.39
CA ASN A 79 -22.69 -5.79 -4.90
C ASN A 79 -23.48 -6.41 -6.08
N GLY A 80 -23.59 -7.73 -6.09
CA GLY A 80 -24.26 -8.46 -7.16
C GLY A 80 -23.43 -8.64 -8.45
N ARG A 81 -22.30 -7.96 -8.59
CA ARG A 81 -21.40 -8.18 -9.72
C ARG A 81 -20.50 -9.39 -9.46
N THR A 82 -20.46 -10.31 -10.42
CA THR A 82 -19.55 -11.45 -10.41
C THR A 82 -18.13 -11.00 -10.71
N ILE A 83 -17.16 -11.55 -9.98
CA ILE A 83 -15.74 -11.31 -10.26
C ILE A 83 -15.35 -12.13 -11.47
N SER A 84 -14.73 -11.48 -12.46
CA SER A 84 -14.26 -12.14 -13.67
C SER A 84 -13.12 -13.13 -13.36
N GLY A 85 -13.31 -14.40 -13.69
CA GLY A 85 -12.25 -15.42 -13.53
C GLY A 85 -11.01 -15.09 -14.36
N ASN A 86 -11.18 -14.54 -15.58
CA ASN A 86 -10.05 -14.10 -16.41
C ASN A 86 -9.29 -12.93 -15.78
N ALA A 87 -9.98 -12.00 -15.13
CA ALA A 87 -9.34 -10.90 -14.42
C ALA A 87 -8.53 -11.40 -13.22
N VAL A 88 -9.08 -12.35 -12.44
CA VAL A 88 -8.37 -12.97 -11.32
C VAL A 88 -7.15 -13.75 -11.81
N LEU A 89 -7.29 -14.56 -12.84
CA LEU A 89 -6.17 -15.30 -13.44
C LEU A 89 -5.09 -14.32 -13.95
N GLY A 90 -5.50 -13.24 -14.62
CA GLY A 90 -4.57 -12.20 -15.06
C GLY A 90 -3.81 -11.54 -13.90
N MET A 91 -4.48 -11.25 -12.78
CA MET A 91 -3.81 -10.72 -11.57
C MET A 91 -2.85 -11.75 -10.95
N LEU A 92 -3.18 -13.04 -10.96
CA LEU A 92 -2.28 -14.08 -10.46
C LEU A 92 -1.02 -14.21 -11.33
N ILE A 93 -1.17 -14.17 -12.66
CA ILE A 93 -0.03 -14.16 -13.60
C ILE A 93 0.82 -12.91 -13.38
N GLU A 94 0.18 -11.75 -13.22
CA GLU A 94 0.89 -10.49 -12.97
C GLU A 94 1.63 -10.51 -11.63
N ASN A 95 1.08 -11.13 -10.58
CA ASN A 95 1.75 -11.28 -9.28
C ASN A 95 3.10 -12.01 -9.40
N ASP A 96 3.20 -13.01 -10.27
CA ASP A 96 4.45 -13.70 -10.55
C ASP A 96 5.49 -12.77 -11.22
N ALA A 97 5.02 -11.90 -12.11
CA ALA A 97 5.89 -10.99 -12.87
C ALA A 97 6.37 -9.78 -12.05
N ILE A 98 5.55 -9.27 -11.10
CA ILE A 98 5.83 -8.04 -10.33
C ILE A 98 6.31 -8.31 -8.90
N GLY A 99 6.49 -9.56 -8.51
CA GLY A 99 6.91 -9.90 -7.15
C GLY A 99 8.10 -9.06 -6.66
N PRO A 100 8.14 -8.69 -5.40
CA PRO A 100 7.26 -9.05 -4.28
C PRO A 100 5.94 -8.24 -4.21
N THR A 101 5.72 -7.29 -5.11
CA THR A 101 4.44 -6.58 -5.24
C THR A 101 3.35 -7.57 -5.66
N HIS A 102 2.15 -7.46 -5.13
CA HIS A 102 1.08 -8.42 -5.45
C HIS A 102 -0.31 -7.83 -5.26
N PHE A 103 -1.25 -8.32 -6.08
CA PHE A 103 -2.67 -8.07 -5.91
C PHE A 103 -3.23 -8.92 -4.77
N SER A 104 -4.17 -8.35 -4.03
CA SER A 104 -4.99 -9.07 -3.08
C SER A 104 -6.45 -8.62 -3.16
N TYR A 105 -7.34 -9.45 -2.64
CA TYR A 105 -8.77 -9.17 -2.57
C TYR A 105 -9.28 -9.37 -1.15
N ASN A 106 -9.99 -8.38 -0.63
CA ASN A 106 -10.70 -8.50 0.64
C ASN A 106 -12.17 -8.81 0.37
N GLU A 107 -12.60 -10.01 0.70
CA GLU A 107 -13.96 -10.48 0.43
C GLU A 107 -15.00 -9.68 1.20
N GLY A 108 -14.79 -9.41 2.48
CA GLY A 108 -15.76 -8.69 3.32
C GLY A 108 -16.03 -7.26 2.85
N ARG A 109 -15.01 -6.59 2.30
CA ARG A 109 -15.12 -5.24 1.73
C ARG A 109 -15.39 -5.26 0.23
N ARG A 110 -15.22 -6.39 -0.44
CA ARG A 110 -15.27 -6.58 -1.90
C ARG A 110 -14.32 -5.63 -2.62
N TRP A 111 -13.08 -5.50 -2.13
CA TRP A 111 -12.11 -4.52 -2.61
C TRP A 111 -10.82 -5.17 -3.08
N PHE A 112 -10.30 -4.74 -4.23
CA PHE A 112 -8.97 -5.09 -4.71
C PHE A 112 -7.92 -4.12 -4.17
N PHE A 113 -6.75 -4.66 -3.86
CA PHE A 113 -5.58 -3.91 -3.41
C PHE A 113 -4.36 -4.33 -4.21
N LEU A 114 -3.41 -3.40 -4.36
CA LEU A 114 -2.04 -3.71 -4.76
C LEU A 114 -1.14 -3.44 -3.57
N ASN A 115 -0.43 -4.47 -3.12
CA ASN A 115 0.43 -4.43 -1.95
C ASN A 115 1.89 -4.45 -2.41
N LYS A 116 2.70 -3.56 -1.87
CA LYS A 116 4.13 -3.49 -2.18
C LYS A 116 4.93 -3.44 -0.87
N PRO A 117 5.68 -4.49 -0.53
CA PRO A 117 6.63 -4.44 0.57
C PRO A 117 7.90 -3.71 0.15
N VAL A 118 8.37 -2.84 1.01
CA VAL A 118 9.63 -2.09 0.85
C VAL A 118 10.51 -2.39 2.05
N PRO A 119 11.74 -2.91 1.88
CA PRO A 119 12.65 -3.13 3.00
C PRO A 119 12.92 -1.84 3.78
N ASN A 120 12.70 -1.88 5.10
CA ASN A 120 12.94 -0.76 6.01
C ASN A 120 14.38 -0.78 6.53
N VAL A 121 15.34 -0.84 5.63
CA VAL A 121 16.77 -0.72 5.92
C VAL A 121 17.31 0.41 5.10
N ASP A 122 17.91 1.40 5.77
CA ASP A 122 18.46 2.62 5.17
C ASP A 122 17.47 3.30 4.20
N LEU A 123 16.19 3.36 4.64
CA LEU A 123 15.11 3.93 3.85
C LEU A 123 15.21 5.45 3.78
N THR A 124 15.54 5.97 2.61
CA THR A 124 15.61 7.41 2.32
C THR A 124 14.33 7.91 1.67
N ALA A 125 14.10 9.23 1.70
CA ALA A 125 12.97 9.85 1.01
C ALA A 125 13.02 9.59 -0.51
N GLU A 126 14.19 9.63 -1.12
CA GLU A 126 14.37 9.36 -2.55
C GLU A 126 13.98 7.93 -2.90
N ARG A 127 14.45 6.94 -2.13
CA ARG A 127 14.09 5.53 -2.33
C ARG A 127 12.58 5.32 -2.15
N LEU A 128 12.00 5.89 -1.08
CA LEU A 128 10.54 5.78 -0.85
C LEU A 128 9.74 6.43 -1.99
N ARG A 129 10.20 7.56 -2.54
CA ARG A 129 9.60 8.20 -3.73
C ARG A 129 9.59 7.26 -4.92
N GLY A 130 10.71 6.61 -5.21
CA GLY A 130 10.83 5.63 -6.31
C GLY A 130 9.85 4.47 -6.14
N GLU A 131 9.72 3.93 -4.92
CA GLU A 131 8.81 2.83 -4.62
C GLU A 131 7.33 3.23 -4.76
N ILE A 132 6.97 4.44 -4.33
CA ILE A 132 5.61 5.00 -4.50
C ILE A 132 5.32 5.25 -5.99
N ALA A 133 6.26 5.79 -6.74
CA ALA A 133 6.10 6.02 -8.18
C ALA A 133 5.92 4.70 -8.94
N HIS A 134 6.71 3.67 -8.60
CA HIS A 134 6.58 2.32 -9.17
C HIS A 134 5.20 1.70 -8.85
N LEU A 135 4.72 1.85 -7.61
CA LEU A 135 3.36 1.40 -7.25
C LEU A 135 2.31 2.07 -8.15
N GLY A 136 2.36 3.41 -8.30
CA GLY A 136 1.44 4.16 -9.15
C GLY A 136 1.48 3.73 -10.61
N SER A 137 2.66 3.48 -11.16
CA SER A 137 2.84 2.97 -12.53
C SER A 137 2.26 1.58 -12.71
N THR A 138 2.44 0.69 -11.73
CA THR A 138 1.87 -0.66 -11.76
C THR A 138 0.34 -0.61 -11.72
N VAL A 139 -0.25 0.25 -10.86
CA VAL A 139 -1.71 0.46 -10.81
C VAL A 139 -2.24 0.88 -12.18
N SER A 140 -1.64 1.87 -12.84
CA SER A 140 -2.09 2.34 -14.15
C SER A 140 -1.98 1.26 -15.22
N ARG A 141 -0.83 0.60 -15.31
CA ARG A 141 -0.56 -0.43 -16.32
C ARG A 141 -1.50 -1.62 -16.24
N THR A 142 -1.95 -1.97 -15.05
CA THR A 142 -2.75 -3.17 -14.78
C THR A 142 -4.25 -2.90 -14.64
N GLU A 143 -4.74 -1.71 -14.99
CA GLU A 143 -6.13 -1.30 -14.80
C GLU A 143 -7.15 -2.29 -15.38
N GLY A 144 -6.87 -2.85 -16.52
CA GLY A 144 -7.76 -3.85 -17.17
C GLY A 144 -8.01 -5.10 -16.31
N LEU A 145 -7.14 -5.40 -15.36
CA LEU A 145 -7.26 -6.57 -14.48
C LEU A 145 -8.14 -6.28 -13.26
N TRP A 146 -7.93 -5.15 -12.58
CA TRP A 146 -8.55 -4.88 -11.29
C TRP A 146 -9.76 -3.94 -11.36
N ASP A 147 -10.00 -3.25 -12.50
CA ASP A 147 -11.17 -2.40 -12.66
C ASP A 147 -12.38 -3.20 -13.18
N PRO A 148 -13.42 -3.44 -12.36
CA PRO A 148 -14.61 -4.17 -12.78
C PRO A 148 -15.31 -3.56 -13.99
N ASP A 149 -15.19 -2.26 -14.22
CA ASP A 149 -15.86 -1.60 -15.35
C ASP A 149 -15.18 -1.92 -16.69
N ARG A 150 -13.95 -2.42 -16.64
CA ARG A 150 -13.19 -2.85 -17.83
C ARG A 150 -13.31 -4.34 -18.14
N TRP A 151 -13.92 -5.12 -17.26
CA TRP A 151 -14.11 -6.54 -17.54
C TRP A 151 -15.15 -6.73 -18.66
N ARG A 152 -14.75 -7.45 -19.69
CA ARG A 152 -15.69 -7.84 -20.75
C ARG A 152 -16.74 -8.78 -20.15
N LYS A 153 -18.00 -8.55 -20.57
CA LYS A 153 -19.11 -9.46 -20.25
C LYS A 153 -18.93 -10.76 -20.98
#